data_7797f687d1349f97ceeebfbf94d2169c
#
_entry.id   7797f687d1349f97ceeebfbf94d2169c
#
_cell.length_a   1.000
_cell.length_b   1.000
_cell.length_c   1.000
_cell.angle_alpha   90.00
_cell.angle_beta   90.00
_cell.angle_gamma   90.00
#
_symmetry.space_group_name_H-M   'P 1'
#
loop_
_entity.id
_entity.type
_entity.pdbx_description
1 polymer ?
#
loop_
_entity_poly.entity_id
_entity_poly.type
_entity_poly.pdbx_seq_one_letter_code
_entity_poly.pdbx_strand_id
1 'polypeptide(L)'
;MVEQQHVTIRRDEHFRGKHVGLTCSASPIFDASGELLAVLNLSSVRDDHSLQQHFQAMALTDLSAKLIESCFFLRHDPQRYLLRFHPEAGFVGLLGEGQLSFDENARICSVNQAALGLLGLSRDQVVGQSLTMLLETPIDQVMCHASSQPIVCWPMRLVDGRLLYGQLREPLRQVPSVTPAIPKINDVHVCLEDPRLQRSFVRALRVLERDVPVFLQGETGTGKEAFAAALHRASYRASQPFVAINCAAIPETLIESELFGYRGGSFTGARKDGMIGKLEQAHGGILFLDEIADMPLALQTRLLRVLEERQVVPLGGATARPLDVRLISASHQDLHVCVAEGRFREDLFYRIAGFAVQLPPLRERSDKGRLLDLLLREEAAGARVRLDAGVRERLLAQPWPGNVRQLRTCLRTLVALALEGRVTLDDLAELLPAEPATVALAENPLGVSERQTLLTLIEAEHWHIAHVASRLGISRNTLYRKLRHHGISRPG
;
A
#
# COMPACT_ATOMS: atom_id res chain seq x y z
N MET A 1 23.87 22.29 -27.79
CA MET A 1 23.64 23.55 -27.08
C MET A 1 24.97 24.05 -26.48
N VAL A 2 25.74 24.69 -27.28
CA VAL A 2 27.07 25.20 -26.83
C VAL A 2 26.90 26.39 -25.86
N GLU A 3 25.78 27.12 -25.97
CA GLU A 3 25.53 28.34 -25.19
C GLU A 3 24.73 28.12 -23.90
N GLN A 4 24.34 26.89 -23.60
CA GLN A 4 23.59 26.49 -22.37
C GLN A 4 22.32 27.34 -22.09
N GLN A 5 21.71 27.93 -23.14
CA GLN A 5 20.52 28.75 -23.08
C GLN A 5 19.39 28.13 -23.90
N HIS A 6 18.16 28.57 -23.65
CA HIS A 6 17.04 28.18 -24.48
C HIS A 6 17.23 28.71 -25.91
N VAL A 7 16.88 27.90 -26.90
CA VAL A 7 17.06 28.23 -28.33
C VAL A 7 15.78 27.87 -29.06
N THR A 8 15.32 28.78 -29.93
CA THR A 8 14.28 28.47 -30.92
C THR A 8 14.86 28.56 -32.31
N ILE A 9 14.72 27.50 -33.10
CA ILE A 9 15.18 27.38 -34.49
C ILE A 9 13.94 27.31 -35.37
N ARG A 10 13.82 28.25 -36.32
CA ARG A 10 12.67 28.35 -37.21
C ARG A 10 13.05 27.82 -38.58
N ARG A 11 12.18 27.04 -39.17
CA ARG A 11 12.16 26.59 -40.57
C ARG A 11 13.49 26.66 -41.33
N ASP A 12 13.77 27.78 -41.96
CA ASP A 12 14.95 28.08 -42.79
C ASP A 12 16.22 28.27 -41.99
N GLU A 13 16.13 28.48 -40.68
CA GLU A 13 17.29 28.50 -39.76
C GLU A 13 17.83 27.09 -39.47
N HIS A 14 17.12 26.03 -39.90
CA HIS A 14 17.57 24.67 -39.74
C HIS A 14 18.68 24.30 -40.71
N PHE A 15 19.82 23.84 -40.25
CA PHE A 15 20.96 23.41 -41.01
C PHE A 15 20.68 22.31 -42.07
N ARG A 16 19.73 21.43 -41.78
CA ARG A 16 19.35 20.32 -42.67
C ARG A 16 18.02 20.62 -43.38
N GLY A 17 18.06 20.62 -44.73
CA GLY A 17 16.88 20.89 -45.58
C GLY A 17 15.65 20.00 -45.32
N LYS A 18 15.84 18.80 -44.72
CA LYS A 18 14.71 17.94 -44.28
C LYS A 18 13.90 18.51 -43.12
N HIS A 19 14.43 19.47 -42.38
CA HIS A 19 13.82 20.06 -41.19
C HIS A 19 13.24 21.48 -41.46
N VAL A 20 13.30 21.97 -42.67
CA VAL A 20 12.79 23.30 -43.04
C VAL A 20 11.29 23.49 -42.78
N GLY A 21 10.53 22.38 -42.66
CA GLY A 21 9.12 22.44 -42.25
C GLY A 21 8.88 22.48 -40.73
N LEU A 22 9.96 22.44 -39.90
CA LEU A 22 9.83 22.37 -38.44
C LEU A 22 10.19 23.70 -37.79
N THR A 23 9.51 24.01 -36.69
CA THR A 23 9.94 25.00 -35.72
C THR A 23 10.23 24.24 -34.40
N CYS A 24 11.44 24.39 -33.88
CA CYS A 24 11.90 23.68 -32.70
C CYS A 24 12.26 24.65 -31.59
N SER A 25 11.69 24.46 -30.39
CA SER A 25 12.10 25.18 -29.17
C SER A 25 12.75 24.19 -28.21
N ALA A 26 13.96 24.51 -27.73
CA ALA A 26 14.73 23.64 -26.87
C ALA A 26 15.23 24.41 -25.64
N SER A 27 15.08 23.81 -24.45
CA SER A 27 15.58 24.35 -23.17
C SER A 27 16.47 23.32 -22.48
N PRO A 28 17.62 23.75 -21.94
CA PRO A 28 18.51 22.89 -21.17
C PRO A 28 17.89 22.57 -19.82
N ILE A 29 18.23 21.40 -19.27
CA ILE A 29 17.91 20.95 -17.91
C ILE A 29 19.26 20.66 -17.23
N PHE A 30 19.50 21.35 -16.13
CA PHE A 30 20.73 21.19 -15.35
C PHE A 30 20.50 20.30 -14.14
N ASP A 31 21.55 19.61 -13.73
CA ASP A 31 21.57 18.90 -12.45
C ASP A 31 21.89 19.87 -11.28
N ALA A 32 21.95 19.33 -10.06
CA ALA A 32 22.25 20.11 -8.86
C ALA A 32 23.69 20.64 -8.81
N SER A 33 24.61 20.04 -9.59
CA SER A 33 26.00 20.49 -9.75
C SER A 33 26.14 21.58 -10.83
N GLY A 34 25.10 21.79 -11.65
CA GLY A 34 25.08 22.72 -12.75
C GLY A 34 25.56 22.14 -14.07
N GLU A 35 25.76 20.84 -14.13
CA GLU A 35 26.08 20.14 -15.36
C GLU A 35 24.83 19.92 -16.21
N LEU A 36 24.97 19.95 -17.54
CA LEU A 36 23.86 19.74 -18.45
C LEU A 36 23.40 18.27 -18.41
N LEU A 37 22.26 18.04 -17.78
CA LEU A 37 21.66 16.72 -17.62
C LEU A 37 20.90 16.27 -18.89
N ALA A 38 20.09 17.15 -19.45
CA ALA A 38 19.25 16.86 -20.61
C ALA A 38 18.87 18.12 -21.37
N VAL A 39 18.23 17.95 -22.53
CA VAL A 39 17.62 19.03 -23.29
C VAL A 39 16.16 18.67 -23.59
N LEU A 40 15.23 19.49 -23.14
CA LEU A 40 13.84 19.38 -23.50
C LEU A 40 13.59 20.06 -24.84
N ASN A 41 13.06 19.33 -25.82
CA ASN A 41 12.80 19.85 -27.16
C ASN A 41 11.33 19.68 -27.52
N LEU A 42 10.71 20.75 -28.01
CA LEU A 42 9.37 20.78 -28.56
C LEU A 42 9.46 21.16 -30.05
N SER A 43 9.01 20.25 -30.93
CA SER A 43 9.00 20.47 -32.38
C SER A 43 7.56 20.56 -32.91
N SER A 44 7.28 21.53 -33.76
CA SER A 44 5.98 21.72 -34.39
C SER A 44 6.11 21.73 -35.90
N VAL A 45 5.15 21.09 -36.60
CA VAL A 45 5.06 20.97 -38.07
C VAL A 45 4.02 21.95 -38.69
N ARG A 46 3.21 22.66 -37.87
CA ARG A 46 2.11 23.48 -38.37
C ARG A 46 2.59 24.74 -39.08
N ASP A 47 1.93 25.05 -40.22
CA ASP A 47 2.27 26.17 -41.13
C ASP A 47 1.79 27.54 -40.67
N ASP A 48 0.89 27.63 -39.72
CA ASP A 48 0.14 28.85 -39.41
C ASP A 48 0.46 29.39 -37.99
N HIS A 49 1.77 29.57 -37.71
CA HIS A 49 2.21 30.08 -36.42
C HIS A 49 2.42 31.60 -36.45
N SER A 50 1.53 32.32 -35.78
CA SER A 50 1.78 33.69 -35.36
C SER A 50 3.02 33.75 -34.42
N LEU A 51 3.71 34.88 -34.41
CA LEU A 51 4.83 35.15 -33.48
C LEU A 51 4.45 34.80 -32.03
N GLN A 52 3.17 35.02 -31.68
CA GLN A 52 2.63 34.74 -30.34
C GLN A 52 2.65 33.25 -29.99
N GLN A 53 2.38 32.32 -30.92
CA GLN A 53 2.43 30.90 -30.69
C GLN A 53 3.88 30.39 -30.50
N HIS A 54 4.84 31.01 -31.18
CA HIS A 54 6.26 30.68 -30.95
C HIS A 54 6.70 31.10 -29.56
N PHE A 55 6.33 32.28 -29.09
CA PHE A 55 6.60 32.69 -27.72
C PHE A 55 5.93 31.77 -26.69
N GLN A 56 4.73 31.30 -26.93
CA GLN A 56 4.03 30.35 -26.07
C GLN A 56 4.74 29.00 -26.03
N ALA A 57 5.15 28.46 -27.18
CA ALA A 57 5.89 27.18 -27.23
C ALA A 57 7.24 27.28 -26.51
N MET A 58 7.98 28.37 -26.71
CA MET A 58 9.23 28.66 -26.05
C MET A 58 9.05 28.76 -24.53
N ALA A 59 8.07 29.57 -24.09
CA ALA A 59 7.76 29.74 -22.68
C ALA A 59 7.35 28.42 -22.00
N LEU A 60 6.52 27.61 -22.67
CA LEU A 60 6.09 26.31 -22.17
C LEU A 60 7.29 25.35 -22.05
N THR A 61 8.18 25.32 -23.03
CA THR A 61 9.37 24.48 -23.01
C THR A 61 10.31 24.89 -21.88
N ASP A 62 10.54 26.19 -21.71
CA ASP A 62 11.39 26.72 -20.63
C ASP A 62 10.79 26.45 -19.24
N LEU A 63 9.51 26.71 -19.05
CA LEU A 63 8.80 26.41 -17.80
C LEU A 63 8.85 24.91 -17.45
N SER A 64 8.63 24.07 -18.45
CA SER A 64 8.68 22.61 -18.25
C SER A 64 10.09 22.13 -17.89
N ALA A 65 11.12 22.67 -18.53
CA ALA A 65 12.51 22.36 -18.21
C ALA A 65 12.86 22.77 -16.78
N LYS A 66 12.47 23.99 -16.35
CA LYS A 66 12.67 24.50 -14.99
C LYS A 66 11.91 23.66 -13.93
N LEU A 67 10.72 23.19 -14.26
CA LEU A 67 9.97 22.30 -13.38
C LEU A 67 10.67 20.97 -13.17
N ILE A 68 11.17 20.37 -14.24
CA ILE A 68 11.95 19.11 -14.18
C ILE A 68 13.21 19.31 -13.36
N GLU A 69 13.95 20.41 -13.60
CA GLU A 69 15.16 20.77 -12.86
C GLU A 69 14.85 20.93 -11.36
N SER A 70 13.79 21.67 -11.00
CA SER A 70 13.36 21.86 -9.62
C SER A 70 12.99 20.53 -8.96
N CYS A 71 12.23 19.67 -9.63
CA CYS A 71 11.86 18.34 -9.12
C CYS A 71 13.10 17.45 -8.93
N PHE A 72 14.07 17.54 -9.84
CA PHE A 72 15.32 16.78 -9.73
C PHE A 72 16.15 17.27 -8.56
N PHE A 73 16.29 18.60 -8.40
CA PHE A 73 17.00 19.23 -7.29
C PHE A 73 16.45 18.83 -5.94
N LEU A 74 15.10 18.81 -5.79
CA LEU A 74 14.41 18.39 -4.57
C LEU A 74 14.70 16.94 -4.14
N ARG A 75 15.07 16.08 -5.09
CA ARG A 75 15.35 14.66 -4.89
C ARG A 75 16.84 14.34 -4.75
N HIS A 76 17.70 15.26 -5.18
CA HIS A 76 19.13 15.00 -5.32
C HIS A 76 19.80 14.72 -3.99
N ASP A 77 19.49 15.49 -2.94
CA ASP A 77 20.13 15.34 -1.65
C ASP A 77 19.14 15.47 -0.48
N PRO A 78 18.40 14.38 -0.15
CA PRO A 78 17.43 14.41 0.91
C PRO A 78 18.05 14.54 2.31
N GLN A 79 19.37 14.38 2.44
CA GLN A 79 20.10 14.38 3.71
C GLN A 79 20.62 15.77 4.12
N ARG A 80 20.38 16.78 3.29
CA ARG A 80 20.81 18.14 3.55
C ARG A 80 19.65 19.06 3.83
N TYR A 81 19.92 20.17 4.49
CA TYR A 81 18.99 21.28 4.61
C TYR A 81 18.71 21.84 3.22
N LEU A 82 17.44 22.12 2.93
CA LEU A 82 17.02 22.72 1.67
C LEU A 82 16.31 24.04 1.96
N LEU A 83 16.93 25.13 1.56
CA LEU A 83 16.34 26.47 1.60
C LEU A 83 15.71 26.78 0.24
N ARG A 84 14.43 27.10 0.25
CA ARG A 84 13.65 27.57 -0.90
C ARG A 84 13.32 29.04 -0.65
N PHE A 85 13.47 29.88 -1.64
CA PHE A 85 13.29 31.32 -1.45
C PHE A 85 12.84 32.05 -2.72
N HIS A 86 12.13 33.16 -2.52
CA HIS A 86 11.66 34.04 -3.57
C HIS A 86 11.49 35.48 -3.02
N PRO A 87 11.60 36.56 -3.85
CA PRO A 87 11.30 37.92 -3.41
C PRO A 87 9.86 38.12 -2.90
N GLU A 88 8.91 37.31 -3.34
CA GLU A 88 7.52 37.35 -2.91
C GLU A 88 7.14 36.05 -2.19
N ALA A 89 6.53 36.15 -1.01
CA ALA A 89 6.16 35.00 -0.17
C ALA A 89 5.24 33.99 -0.86
N GLY A 90 4.30 34.46 -1.70
CA GLY A 90 3.35 33.59 -2.42
C GLY A 90 3.97 32.76 -3.54
N PHE A 91 5.23 33.01 -3.91
CA PHE A 91 5.93 32.27 -4.95
C PHE A 91 6.91 31.24 -4.43
N VAL A 92 7.14 31.20 -3.10
CA VAL A 92 7.91 30.12 -2.47
C VAL A 92 7.07 28.84 -2.54
N GLY A 93 7.63 27.81 -3.14
CA GLY A 93 6.92 26.58 -3.43
C GLY A 93 6.37 26.47 -4.86
N LEU A 94 6.54 27.51 -5.65
CA LEU A 94 6.10 27.58 -7.04
C LEU A 94 7.28 27.56 -8.02
N LEU A 95 6.96 27.60 -9.32
CA LEU A 95 7.96 27.66 -10.38
C LEU A 95 8.79 28.94 -10.31
N GLY A 96 10.11 28.81 -10.50
CA GLY A 96 11.03 29.94 -10.53
C GLY A 96 11.61 30.33 -9.18
N GLU A 97 11.30 29.60 -8.11
CA GLU A 97 11.95 29.81 -6.80
C GLU A 97 13.43 29.46 -6.80
N GLY A 98 14.20 30.16 -6.01
CA GLY A 98 15.57 29.80 -5.68
C GLY A 98 15.60 28.59 -4.75
N GLN A 99 16.46 27.63 -5.04
CA GLN A 99 16.69 26.46 -4.20
C GLN A 99 18.19 26.31 -3.96
N LEU A 100 18.58 26.14 -2.70
CA LEU A 100 19.94 25.80 -2.32
C LEU A 100 19.94 24.75 -1.21
N SER A 101 20.91 23.87 -1.24
CA SER A 101 21.15 22.90 -0.18
C SER A 101 22.42 23.24 0.59
N PHE A 102 22.44 22.98 1.91
CA PHE A 102 23.57 23.19 2.77
C PHE A 102 23.70 22.10 3.83
N ASP A 103 24.91 21.91 4.35
CA ASP A 103 25.22 20.94 5.39
C ASP A 103 25.00 21.47 6.82
N GLU A 104 25.26 20.62 7.83
CA GLU A 104 25.13 20.97 9.26
C GLU A 104 26.04 22.14 9.69
N ASN A 105 27.12 22.42 8.94
CA ASN A 105 28.02 23.53 9.17
C ASN A 105 27.60 24.80 8.38
N ALA A 106 26.37 24.78 7.83
CA ALA A 106 25.81 25.83 6.98
C ALA A 106 26.64 26.12 5.71
N ARG A 107 27.44 25.17 5.23
CA ARG A 107 28.16 25.27 3.98
C ARG A 107 27.26 24.89 2.82
N ILE A 108 27.13 25.78 1.84
CA ILE A 108 26.28 25.60 0.66
C ILE A 108 26.90 24.52 -0.22
N CYS A 109 26.10 23.48 -0.53
CA CYS A 109 26.55 22.30 -1.27
C CYS A 109 26.05 22.28 -2.72
N SER A 110 24.84 22.77 -2.96
CA SER A 110 24.28 22.88 -4.31
C SER A 110 23.31 24.05 -4.41
N VAL A 111 23.09 24.52 -5.63
CA VAL A 111 22.24 25.68 -5.93
C VAL A 111 21.62 25.51 -7.31
N ASN A 112 20.29 25.79 -7.46
CA ASN A 112 19.63 25.74 -8.77
C ASN A 112 19.88 27.04 -9.57
N GLN A 113 19.59 27.01 -10.87
CA GLN A 113 19.81 28.15 -11.75
C GLN A 113 18.94 29.38 -11.38
N ALA A 114 17.72 29.14 -10.88
CA ALA A 114 16.84 30.23 -10.42
C ALA A 114 17.43 30.96 -9.20
N ALA A 115 18.03 30.25 -8.26
CA ALA A 115 18.69 30.84 -7.11
C ALA A 115 19.87 31.72 -7.53
N LEU A 116 20.69 31.29 -8.47
CA LEU A 116 21.81 32.11 -9.00
C LEU A 116 21.28 33.41 -9.61
N GLY A 117 20.19 33.33 -10.39
CA GLY A 117 19.53 34.51 -10.97
C GLY A 117 18.98 35.48 -9.91
N LEU A 118 18.32 34.94 -8.88
CA LEU A 118 17.76 35.76 -7.78
C LEU A 118 18.85 36.40 -6.91
N LEU A 119 19.95 35.69 -6.67
CA LEU A 119 21.08 36.19 -5.89
C LEU A 119 21.96 37.16 -6.71
N GLY A 120 22.00 37.03 -8.02
CA GLY A 120 22.87 37.79 -8.89
C GLY A 120 24.34 37.34 -8.80
N LEU A 121 24.57 36.07 -8.43
CA LEU A 121 25.90 35.50 -8.20
C LEU A 121 26.14 34.32 -9.12
N SER A 122 27.42 34.05 -9.40
CA SER A 122 27.83 32.84 -10.11
C SER A 122 27.89 31.64 -9.16
N ARG A 123 27.81 30.43 -9.72
CA ARG A 123 27.88 29.18 -8.96
C ARG A 123 29.12 29.06 -8.10
N ASP A 124 30.27 29.42 -8.66
CA ASP A 124 31.58 29.37 -7.97
C ASP A 124 31.69 30.34 -6.80
N GLN A 125 30.86 31.41 -6.81
CA GLN A 125 30.77 32.35 -5.71
C GLN A 125 29.85 31.89 -4.58
N VAL A 126 28.98 30.90 -4.82
CA VAL A 126 27.96 30.45 -3.88
C VAL A 126 28.30 29.07 -3.31
N VAL A 127 28.63 28.10 -4.16
CA VAL A 127 28.89 26.71 -3.73
C VAL A 127 30.17 26.64 -2.92
N GLY A 128 30.13 25.96 -1.79
CA GLY A 128 31.25 25.83 -0.86
C GLY A 128 31.39 26.98 0.13
N GLN A 129 30.64 28.08 -0.03
CA GLN A 129 30.62 29.21 0.91
C GLN A 129 29.68 28.93 2.09
N SER A 130 29.85 29.69 3.18
CA SER A 130 28.91 29.65 4.29
C SER A 130 27.64 30.42 3.95
N LEU A 131 26.47 29.91 4.37
CA LEU A 131 25.18 30.59 4.23
C LEU A 131 25.18 32.00 4.86
N THR A 132 26.01 32.24 5.88
CA THR A 132 26.22 33.55 6.50
C THR A 132 26.81 34.61 5.55
N MET A 133 27.42 34.21 4.45
CA MET A 133 27.89 35.12 3.41
C MET A 133 26.74 35.67 2.55
N LEU A 134 25.61 34.99 2.54
CA LEU A 134 24.42 35.41 1.79
C LEU A 134 23.35 36.07 2.66
N LEU A 135 23.19 35.60 3.90
CA LEU A 135 22.12 36.01 4.81
C LEU A 135 22.66 36.84 5.99
N GLU A 136 22.02 37.96 6.26
CA GLU A 136 22.23 38.77 7.45
C GLU A 136 21.65 38.10 8.72
N THR A 137 20.65 37.23 8.52
CA THR A 137 19.97 36.47 9.58
C THR A 137 20.89 35.41 10.18
N PRO A 138 21.06 35.35 11.51
CA PRO A 138 21.87 34.30 12.14
C PRO A 138 21.35 32.91 11.83
N ILE A 139 22.28 31.98 11.59
CA ILE A 139 21.93 30.59 11.21
C ILE A 139 21.03 29.92 12.25
N ASP A 140 21.26 30.16 13.54
CA ASP A 140 20.45 29.57 14.60
C ASP A 140 18.99 30.00 14.49
N GLN A 141 18.71 31.21 14.03
CA GLN A 141 17.33 31.67 13.77
C GLN A 141 16.75 30.99 12.55
N VAL A 142 17.52 30.80 11.48
CA VAL A 142 17.09 30.07 10.28
C VAL A 142 16.75 28.62 10.64
N MET A 143 17.58 27.98 11.46
CA MET A 143 17.36 26.60 11.91
C MET A 143 16.16 26.49 12.86
N CYS A 144 15.96 27.47 13.75
CA CYS A 144 14.80 27.50 14.64
C CYS A 144 13.47 27.61 13.88
N HIS A 145 13.42 28.36 12.79
CA HIS A 145 12.25 28.43 11.92
C HIS A 145 11.92 27.09 11.27
N ALA A 146 12.94 26.31 10.86
CA ALA A 146 12.73 24.98 10.30
C ALA A 146 12.04 24.03 11.27
N SER A 147 12.48 24.03 12.53
CA SER A 147 11.99 23.12 13.57
C SER A 147 10.63 23.51 14.11
N SER A 148 10.33 24.83 14.22
CA SER A 148 9.10 25.32 14.82
C SER A 148 7.94 25.51 13.83
N GLN A 149 8.22 25.87 12.58
CA GLN A 149 7.21 26.17 11.57
C GLN A 149 7.64 25.77 10.15
N PRO A 150 7.76 24.48 9.83
CA PRO A 150 8.37 24.00 8.59
C PRO A 150 7.61 24.35 7.30
N ILE A 151 6.36 24.80 7.41
CA ILE A 151 5.48 25.12 6.25
C ILE A 151 5.35 26.64 6.03
N VAL A 152 5.72 27.46 7.01
CA VAL A 152 5.53 28.91 6.96
C VAL A 152 6.73 29.58 6.30
N CYS A 153 6.47 30.47 5.33
CA CYS A 153 7.50 31.33 4.75
C CYS A 153 7.80 32.50 5.72
N TRP A 154 9.08 32.76 5.97
CA TRP A 154 9.52 33.90 6.78
C TRP A 154 10.39 34.88 5.99
N PRO A 155 10.39 36.17 6.34
CA PRO A 155 11.26 37.14 5.69
C PRO A 155 12.73 36.91 6.06
N MET A 156 13.60 36.90 5.06
CA MET A 156 15.06 36.81 5.18
C MET A 156 15.70 38.03 4.54
N ARG A 157 16.71 38.61 5.20
CA ARG A 157 17.48 39.70 4.61
C ARG A 157 18.82 39.19 4.11
N LEU A 158 19.12 39.51 2.88
CA LEU A 158 20.44 39.26 2.29
C LEU A 158 21.45 40.30 2.80
N VAL A 159 22.74 39.99 2.75
CA VAL A 159 23.84 40.91 3.14
C VAL A 159 23.85 42.19 2.28
N ASP A 160 23.31 42.13 1.06
CA ASP A 160 23.14 43.30 0.17
C ASP A 160 21.89 44.15 0.50
N GLY A 161 21.16 43.81 1.55
CA GLY A 161 19.98 44.53 2.02
C GLY A 161 18.66 44.11 1.37
N ARG A 162 18.65 43.28 0.34
CA ARG A 162 17.42 42.79 -0.30
C ARG A 162 16.63 41.88 0.63
N LEU A 163 15.30 41.97 0.58
CA LEU A 163 14.40 41.12 1.33
C LEU A 163 13.94 39.96 0.44
N LEU A 164 14.07 38.75 0.96
CA LEU A 164 13.52 37.53 0.38
C LEU A 164 12.61 36.84 1.39
N TYR A 165 11.75 35.98 0.90
CA TYR A 165 10.95 35.09 1.74
C TYR A 165 11.47 33.66 1.56
N GLY A 166 11.72 32.95 2.67
CA GLY A 166 12.29 31.62 2.65
C GLY A 166 11.44 30.59 3.36
N GLN A 167 11.65 29.36 2.97
CA GLN A 167 11.14 28.17 3.65
C GLN A 167 12.29 27.18 3.74
N LEU A 168 12.54 26.65 4.93
CA LEU A 168 13.60 25.67 5.15
C LEU A 168 12.98 24.30 5.38
N ARG A 169 13.43 23.33 4.61
CA ARG A 169 13.19 21.91 4.85
C ARG A 169 14.41 21.33 5.57
N GLU A 170 14.20 20.76 6.74
CA GLU A 170 15.23 19.96 7.42
C GLU A 170 15.66 18.78 6.56
N PRO A 171 16.92 18.32 6.72
CA PRO A 171 17.33 17.02 6.19
C PRO A 171 16.27 16.02 6.61
N LEU A 172 15.81 15.22 5.66
CA LEU A 172 15.13 14.00 6.06
C LEU A 172 16.18 13.31 6.95
N ARG A 173 16.06 13.55 8.29
CA ARG A 173 16.87 12.74 9.21
C ARG A 173 16.74 11.36 8.63
N GLN A 174 17.83 10.81 8.17
CA GLN A 174 17.94 9.38 8.19
C GLN A 174 17.71 9.05 9.67
N VAL A 175 16.48 8.73 10.02
CA VAL A 175 16.35 7.49 10.76
C VAL A 175 17.33 6.58 10.03
N PRO A 176 18.54 6.32 10.67
CA PRO A 176 19.66 5.76 9.91
C PRO A 176 19.04 4.82 8.94
N SER A 177 19.34 4.97 7.60
CA SER A 177 18.94 3.95 6.69
C SER A 177 19.71 2.74 7.21
N VAL A 178 19.18 2.23 8.25
CA VAL A 178 18.95 0.85 8.27
C VAL A 178 18.24 0.73 6.92
N THR A 179 18.99 0.47 5.85
CA THR A 179 18.59 -0.59 4.91
C THR A 179 17.94 -1.54 5.86
N PRO A 180 16.55 -1.53 6.00
CA PRO A 180 15.97 -2.23 7.11
C PRO A 180 16.70 -3.51 7.01
N ALA A 181 17.69 -3.67 7.95
CA ALA A 181 18.50 -4.85 7.95
C ALA A 181 17.38 -5.79 8.13
N ILE A 182 16.95 -6.40 6.98
CA ILE A 182 15.72 -7.16 6.87
C ILE A 182 15.71 -7.83 8.21
N PRO A 183 14.89 -7.37 9.21
CA PRO A 183 15.09 -7.67 10.62
C PRO A 183 15.18 -9.14 10.56
N LYS A 184 16.37 -9.69 10.89
CA LYS A 184 16.79 -11.01 10.43
C LYS A 184 15.55 -11.84 10.50
N ILE A 185 14.92 -12.14 9.36
CA ILE A 185 13.53 -12.63 9.24
C ILE A 185 13.28 -13.78 10.20
N ASN A 186 14.36 -14.29 10.75
CA ASN A 186 14.48 -15.27 11.83
C ASN A 186 13.93 -14.82 13.21
N ASP A 187 13.82 -13.54 13.51
CA ASP A 187 13.22 -13.04 14.76
C ASP A 187 11.71 -12.78 14.63
N VAL A 188 11.20 -12.87 13.41
CA VAL A 188 9.76 -12.77 13.14
C VAL A 188 9.22 -14.21 13.17
N HIS A 189 8.36 -14.54 14.12
CA HIS A 189 7.71 -15.86 14.25
C HIS A 189 6.73 -16.15 13.07
N VAL A 190 7.16 -15.84 11.84
CA VAL A 190 6.40 -16.06 10.60
C VAL A 190 7.37 -16.58 9.55
N CYS A 191 7.02 -17.71 8.95
CA CYS A 191 7.78 -18.24 7.82
C CYS A 191 7.53 -17.36 6.58
N LEU A 192 8.56 -16.67 6.09
CA LEU A 192 8.53 -15.79 4.90
C LEU A 192 9.59 -16.21 3.87
N GLU A 193 9.91 -17.50 3.81
CA GLU A 193 10.92 -18.01 2.86
C GLU A 193 10.36 -18.20 1.45
N ASP A 194 9.03 -18.17 1.25
CA ASP A 194 8.44 -18.07 -0.10
C ASP A 194 8.82 -16.71 -0.72
N PRO A 195 9.51 -16.69 -1.89
CA PRO A 195 9.99 -15.44 -2.50
C PRO A 195 8.89 -14.43 -2.85
N ARG A 196 7.65 -14.90 -3.07
CA ARG A 196 6.49 -14.02 -3.33
C ARG A 196 6.07 -13.33 -2.04
N LEU A 197 5.95 -14.08 -0.94
CA LEU A 197 5.64 -13.53 0.39
C LEU A 197 6.70 -12.56 0.88
N GLN A 198 7.98 -12.92 0.73
CA GLN A 198 9.11 -12.07 1.12
C GLN A 198 9.08 -10.72 0.39
N ARG A 199 8.90 -10.74 -0.94
CA ARG A 199 8.80 -9.51 -1.73
C ARG A 199 7.60 -8.67 -1.34
N SER A 200 6.44 -9.30 -1.13
CA SER A 200 5.22 -8.63 -0.68
C SER A 200 5.38 -8.02 0.70
N PHE A 201 6.04 -8.72 1.62
CA PHE A 201 6.34 -8.23 2.97
C PHE A 201 7.20 -6.96 2.96
N VAL A 202 8.32 -6.97 2.24
CA VAL A 202 9.21 -5.80 2.12
C VAL A 202 8.50 -4.60 1.51
N ARG A 203 7.66 -4.82 0.49
CA ARG A 203 6.88 -3.75 -0.15
C ARG A 203 5.79 -3.21 0.79
N ALA A 204 5.06 -4.10 1.46
CA ALA A 204 4.03 -3.73 2.42
C ALA A 204 4.61 -2.91 3.58
N LEU A 205 5.78 -3.30 4.10
CA LEU A 205 6.46 -2.54 5.15
C LEU A 205 6.79 -1.12 4.69
N ARG A 206 7.38 -0.96 3.51
CA ARG A 206 7.74 0.36 2.95
C ARG A 206 6.55 1.29 2.76
N VAL A 207 5.41 0.78 2.31
CA VAL A 207 4.22 1.61 2.09
C VAL A 207 3.52 1.93 3.42
N LEU A 208 3.50 1.00 4.37
CA LEU A 208 2.96 1.21 5.71
C LEU A 208 3.70 2.33 6.47
N GLU A 209 5.02 2.40 6.33
CA GLU A 209 5.84 3.48 6.88
C GLU A 209 5.51 4.86 6.30
N ARG A 210 5.00 4.90 5.07
CA ARG A 210 4.57 6.13 4.38
C ARG A 210 3.10 6.46 4.55
N ASP A 211 2.43 5.88 5.55
CA ASP A 211 1.01 6.10 5.83
C ASP A 211 0.05 5.61 4.72
N VAL A 212 0.49 4.63 3.93
CA VAL A 212 -0.37 4.00 2.95
C VAL A 212 -1.00 2.77 3.58
N PRO A 213 -2.34 2.65 3.60
CA PRO A 213 -3.03 1.47 4.14
C PRO A 213 -2.66 0.19 3.39
N VAL A 214 -2.51 -0.90 4.14
CA VAL A 214 -2.21 -2.23 3.58
C VAL A 214 -3.45 -3.11 3.67
N PHE A 215 -3.82 -3.72 2.55
CA PHE A 215 -4.92 -4.68 2.50
C PHE A 215 -4.40 -6.09 2.22
N LEU A 216 -4.70 -7.03 3.13
CA LEU A 216 -4.28 -8.42 3.04
C LEU A 216 -5.45 -9.27 2.52
N GLN A 217 -5.31 -9.83 1.33
CA GLN A 217 -6.29 -10.74 0.76
C GLN A 217 -5.77 -12.16 0.76
N GLY A 218 -6.62 -13.15 1.08
CA GLY A 218 -6.25 -14.56 1.04
C GLY A 218 -7.25 -15.44 1.75
N GLU A 219 -7.24 -16.72 1.41
CA GLU A 219 -8.13 -17.73 1.99
C GLU A 219 -8.08 -17.73 3.53
N THR A 220 -9.16 -18.22 4.13
CA THR A 220 -9.19 -18.40 5.59
C THR A 220 -8.06 -19.32 6.03
N GLY A 221 -7.36 -18.93 7.11
CA GLY A 221 -6.27 -19.72 7.67
C GLY A 221 -4.90 -19.58 6.97
N THR A 222 -4.72 -18.69 5.99
CA THR A 222 -3.44 -18.43 5.32
C THR A 222 -2.41 -17.71 6.18
N GLY A 223 -2.83 -17.12 7.32
CA GLY A 223 -1.96 -16.41 8.25
C GLY A 223 -1.97 -14.89 8.07
N LYS A 224 -3.07 -14.29 7.63
CA LYS A 224 -3.24 -12.82 7.48
C LYS A 224 -2.88 -12.06 8.77
N GLU A 225 -3.38 -12.51 9.93
CA GLU A 225 -3.09 -11.90 11.23
C GLU A 225 -1.60 -12.01 11.60
N ALA A 226 -0.99 -13.19 11.39
CA ALA A 226 0.43 -13.39 11.64
C ALA A 226 1.30 -12.49 10.75
N PHE A 227 0.91 -12.31 9.48
CA PHE A 227 1.58 -11.40 8.55
C PHE A 227 1.45 -9.94 8.99
N ALA A 228 0.27 -9.50 9.44
CA ALA A 228 0.05 -8.16 9.97
C ALA A 228 0.88 -7.91 11.25
N ALA A 229 0.89 -8.86 12.18
CA ALA A 229 1.71 -8.79 13.40
C ALA A 229 3.20 -8.77 13.08
N ALA A 230 3.63 -9.47 12.02
CA ALA A 230 5.02 -9.43 11.55
C ALA A 230 5.38 -8.06 10.97
N LEU A 231 4.48 -7.43 10.18
CA LEU A 231 4.65 -6.06 9.68
C LEU A 231 4.78 -5.07 10.83
N HIS A 232 3.95 -5.19 11.88
CA HIS A 232 4.06 -4.34 13.06
C HIS A 232 5.44 -4.47 13.71
N ARG A 233 5.90 -5.69 14.03
CA ARG A 233 7.20 -5.93 14.65
C ARG A 233 8.39 -5.44 13.84
N ALA A 234 8.26 -5.43 12.50
CA ALA A 234 9.30 -4.96 11.60
C ALA A 234 9.24 -3.45 11.32
N SER A 235 8.15 -2.76 11.70
CA SER A 235 7.94 -1.34 11.43
C SER A 235 8.62 -0.45 12.49
N TYR A 236 8.77 0.84 12.18
CA TYR A 236 9.22 1.84 13.17
C TYR A 236 8.26 2.01 14.36
N ARG A 237 7.02 1.46 14.27
CA ARG A 237 6.02 1.45 15.35
C ARG A 237 6.03 0.13 16.15
N ALA A 238 7.07 -0.68 16.08
CA ALA A 238 7.17 -1.97 16.78
C ALA A 238 7.00 -1.88 18.31
N SER A 239 7.37 -0.74 18.91
CA SER A 239 7.18 -0.45 20.33
C SER A 239 5.82 0.17 20.67
N GLN A 240 5.02 0.51 19.67
CA GLN A 240 3.71 1.15 19.81
C GLN A 240 2.58 0.10 19.82
N PRO A 241 1.34 0.44 20.19
CA PRO A 241 0.25 -0.51 20.24
C PRO A 241 -0.03 -1.19 18.88
N PHE A 242 -0.27 -2.51 18.92
CA PHE A 242 -0.88 -3.27 17.84
C PHE A 242 -2.26 -3.72 18.29
N VAL A 243 -3.29 -3.12 17.73
CA VAL A 243 -4.67 -3.41 18.11
C VAL A 243 -5.36 -4.15 16.98
N ALA A 244 -5.69 -5.42 17.22
CA ALA A 244 -6.40 -6.28 16.28
C ALA A 244 -7.89 -6.34 16.62
N ILE A 245 -8.73 -6.27 15.60
CA ILE A 245 -10.17 -6.41 15.69
C ILE A 245 -10.60 -7.36 14.59
N ASN A 246 -11.37 -8.41 14.96
CA ASN A 246 -12.02 -9.26 14.00
C ASN A 246 -13.49 -8.81 13.85
N CYS A 247 -13.84 -8.26 12.66
CA CYS A 247 -15.14 -7.69 12.40
C CYS A 247 -16.26 -8.76 12.37
N ALA A 248 -15.92 -10.01 12.02
CA ALA A 248 -16.87 -11.12 12.00
C ALA A 248 -17.15 -11.72 13.39
N ALA A 249 -16.22 -11.55 14.36
CA ALA A 249 -16.32 -12.18 15.67
C ALA A 249 -17.15 -11.37 16.67
N ILE A 250 -17.41 -10.08 16.42
CA ILE A 250 -18.13 -9.18 17.32
C ILE A 250 -19.57 -9.00 16.83
N PRO A 251 -20.59 -9.21 17.69
CA PRO A 251 -21.98 -8.94 17.32
C PRO A 251 -22.16 -7.52 16.81
N GLU A 252 -23.01 -7.33 15.79
CA GLU A 252 -23.26 -6.04 15.14
C GLU A 252 -23.66 -4.93 16.15
N THR A 253 -24.39 -5.29 17.20
CA THR A 253 -24.81 -4.36 18.27
C THR A 253 -23.65 -3.89 19.17
N LEU A 254 -22.55 -4.62 19.22
CA LEU A 254 -21.41 -4.32 20.09
C LEU A 254 -20.19 -3.78 19.34
N ILE A 255 -20.04 -4.10 18.06
CA ILE A 255 -18.86 -3.72 17.29
C ILE A 255 -18.67 -2.19 17.23
N GLU A 256 -19.76 -1.43 17.22
CA GLU A 256 -19.72 0.03 17.25
C GLU A 256 -19.11 0.56 18.55
N SER A 257 -19.57 0.04 19.69
CA SER A 257 -19.05 0.42 21.01
C SER A 257 -17.60 -0.03 21.22
N GLU A 258 -17.23 -1.21 20.70
CA GLU A 258 -15.84 -1.70 20.75
C GLU A 258 -14.89 -0.84 19.92
N LEU A 259 -15.28 -0.49 18.69
CA LEU A 259 -14.44 0.31 17.78
C LEU A 259 -14.26 1.75 18.27
N PHE A 260 -15.37 2.45 18.53
CA PHE A 260 -15.35 3.90 18.77
C PHE A 260 -15.33 4.26 20.25
N GLY A 261 -15.67 3.30 21.15
CA GLY A 261 -15.85 3.58 22.57
C GLY A 261 -17.13 4.33 22.88
N TYR A 262 -17.44 4.55 24.15
CA TYR A 262 -18.61 5.29 24.59
C TYR A 262 -18.38 6.00 25.91
N ARG A 263 -19.14 7.08 26.16
CA ARG A 263 -19.21 7.76 27.45
C ARG A 263 -20.18 7.04 28.38
N GLY A 264 -19.91 7.13 29.69
CA GLY A 264 -20.82 6.60 30.71
C GLY A 264 -22.23 7.13 30.52
N GLY A 265 -23.24 6.22 30.58
CA GLY A 265 -24.63 6.57 30.43
C GLY A 265 -25.14 6.77 28.99
N SER A 266 -24.36 6.46 27.96
CA SER A 266 -24.73 6.66 26.56
C SER A 266 -25.85 5.75 26.07
N PHE A 267 -26.07 4.61 26.71
CA PHE A 267 -27.16 3.66 26.41
C PHE A 267 -27.47 2.79 27.61
N THR A 268 -28.61 2.08 27.60
CA THR A 268 -29.03 1.15 28.66
C THR A 268 -28.06 -0.02 28.76
N GLY A 269 -27.37 -0.15 29.91
CA GLY A 269 -26.31 -1.14 30.13
C GLY A 269 -24.88 -0.62 29.96
N ALA A 270 -24.70 0.65 29.57
CA ALA A 270 -23.37 1.28 29.52
C ALA A 270 -22.73 1.38 30.91
N ARG A 271 -21.44 1.09 31.03
CA ARG A 271 -20.67 1.28 32.28
C ARG A 271 -20.67 2.75 32.65
N LYS A 272 -20.71 3.06 33.95
CA LYS A 272 -20.71 4.45 34.45
C LYS A 272 -19.44 5.22 34.03
N ASP A 273 -18.31 4.52 33.93
CA ASP A 273 -17.01 5.10 33.57
C ASP A 273 -16.80 5.18 32.05
N GLY A 274 -17.74 4.68 31.23
CA GLY A 274 -17.58 4.57 29.79
C GLY A 274 -16.61 3.46 29.37
N MET A 275 -16.18 3.50 28.10
CA MET A 275 -15.19 2.57 27.53
C MET A 275 -14.36 3.28 26.45
N ILE A 276 -13.05 3.12 26.52
CA ILE A 276 -12.11 3.57 25.48
C ILE A 276 -12.21 2.61 24.28
N GLY A 277 -12.49 3.15 23.09
CA GLY A 277 -12.59 2.38 21.85
C GLY A 277 -11.26 1.84 21.36
N LYS A 278 -11.29 0.79 20.56
CA LYS A 278 -10.11 0.18 19.96
C LYS A 278 -9.34 1.13 19.03
N LEU A 279 -10.03 2.02 18.33
CA LEU A 279 -9.42 3.08 17.53
C LEU A 279 -8.52 3.96 18.39
N GLU A 280 -9.02 4.42 19.53
CA GLU A 280 -8.24 5.25 20.45
C GLU A 280 -7.10 4.46 21.10
N GLN A 281 -7.32 3.18 21.44
CA GLN A 281 -6.25 2.28 21.95
C GLN A 281 -5.13 2.09 20.94
N ALA A 282 -5.42 2.15 19.64
CA ALA A 282 -4.42 2.04 18.57
C ALA A 282 -3.66 3.33 18.28
N HIS A 283 -3.98 4.43 18.97
CA HIS A 283 -3.32 5.72 18.73
C HIS A 283 -1.79 5.64 18.87
N GLY A 284 -1.08 6.20 17.92
CA GLY A 284 0.38 6.10 17.79
C GLY A 284 0.88 4.80 17.16
N GLY A 285 0.04 3.76 17.09
CA GLY A 285 0.38 2.40 16.68
C GLY A 285 -0.21 1.96 15.34
N ILE A 286 -0.58 0.67 15.30
CA ILE A 286 -1.18 0.00 14.13
C ILE A 286 -2.54 -0.57 14.52
N LEU A 287 -3.56 -0.27 13.71
CA LEU A 287 -4.87 -0.89 13.76
C LEU A 287 -4.94 -2.00 12.72
N PHE A 288 -5.27 -3.21 13.13
CA PHE A 288 -5.52 -4.35 12.25
C PHE A 288 -7.01 -4.71 12.27
N LEU A 289 -7.68 -4.59 11.11
CA LEU A 289 -9.08 -4.95 10.92
C LEU A 289 -9.16 -6.27 10.15
N ASP A 290 -9.40 -7.38 10.85
CA ASP A 290 -9.57 -8.69 10.22
C ASP A 290 -11.03 -8.87 9.78
N GLU A 291 -11.22 -9.57 8.66
CA GLU A 291 -12.51 -9.85 8.01
C GLU A 291 -13.34 -8.56 7.82
N ILE A 292 -12.70 -7.52 7.25
CA ILE A 292 -13.32 -6.19 7.06
C ILE A 292 -14.56 -6.23 6.15
N ALA A 293 -14.68 -7.23 5.27
CA ALA A 293 -15.84 -7.43 4.42
C ALA A 293 -17.14 -7.70 5.21
N ASP A 294 -17.02 -8.21 6.43
CA ASP A 294 -18.16 -8.53 7.30
C ASP A 294 -18.59 -7.34 8.18
N MET A 295 -17.96 -6.17 8.00
CA MET A 295 -18.35 -4.96 8.74
C MET A 295 -19.71 -4.43 8.24
N PRO A 296 -20.69 -4.14 9.14
CA PRO A 296 -21.97 -3.55 8.76
C PRO A 296 -21.84 -2.21 8.03
N LEU A 297 -22.66 -1.96 7.00
CA LEU A 297 -22.61 -0.75 6.16
C LEU A 297 -22.65 0.57 6.96
N ALA A 298 -23.45 0.63 8.03
CA ALA A 298 -23.53 1.81 8.89
C ALA A 298 -22.17 2.14 9.52
N LEU A 299 -21.42 1.12 9.93
CA LEU A 299 -20.11 1.27 10.55
C LEU A 299 -19.01 1.59 9.52
N GLN A 300 -19.16 1.09 8.28
CA GLN A 300 -18.27 1.45 7.19
C GLN A 300 -18.26 2.96 6.93
N THR A 301 -19.44 3.60 6.96
CA THR A 301 -19.57 5.07 6.82
C THR A 301 -18.87 5.81 7.95
N ARG A 302 -19.00 5.32 9.18
CA ARG A 302 -18.37 5.95 10.35
C ARG A 302 -16.87 5.74 10.36
N LEU A 303 -16.40 4.56 10.00
CA LEU A 303 -14.98 4.27 9.87
C LEU A 303 -14.33 5.15 8.80
N LEU A 304 -14.97 5.33 7.64
CA LEU A 304 -14.48 6.21 6.59
C LEU A 304 -14.23 7.63 7.11
N ARG A 305 -15.20 8.23 7.82
CA ARG A 305 -15.05 9.56 8.42
C ARG A 305 -13.85 9.63 9.36
N VAL A 306 -13.66 8.63 10.24
CA VAL A 306 -12.53 8.59 11.16
C VAL A 306 -11.18 8.54 10.41
N LEU A 307 -11.11 7.76 9.32
CA LEU A 307 -9.90 7.64 8.50
C LEU A 307 -9.59 8.91 7.69
N GLU A 308 -10.62 9.68 7.31
CA GLU A 308 -10.47 10.94 6.58
C GLU A 308 -10.11 12.10 7.52
N GLU A 309 -10.88 12.27 8.58
CA GLU A 309 -10.74 13.38 9.53
C GLU A 309 -9.58 13.16 10.51
N ARG A 310 -9.06 11.93 10.63
CA ARG A 310 -8.04 11.52 11.62
C ARG A 310 -8.45 11.88 13.05
N GLN A 311 -9.73 11.72 13.34
CA GLN A 311 -10.32 11.97 14.64
C GLN A 311 -11.37 10.92 14.96
N VAL A 312 -11.53 10.60 16.24
CA VAL A 312 -12.56 9.71 16.73
C VAL A 312 -13.45 10.43 17.74
N VAL A 313 -14.76 10.26 17.59
CA VAL A 313 -15.77 10.73 18.54
C VAL A 313 -16.42 9.51 19.18
N PRO A 314 -16.28 9.31 20.52
CA PRO A 314 -16.94 8.22 21.22
C PRO A 314 -18.48 8.34 21.16
N LEU A 315 -19.20 7.23 21.30
CA LEU A 315 -20.67 7.22 21.38
C LEU A 315 -21.13 8.07 22.56
N GLY A 316 -22.12 8.95 22.31
CA GLY A 316 -22.62 9.90 23.32
C GLY A 316 -21.61 10.99 23.70
N GLY A 317 -20.48 11.09 23.02
CA GLY A 317 -19.48 12.16 23.19
C GLY A 317 -19.67 13.26 22.15
N ALA A 318 -19.27 14.51 22.50
CA ALA A 318 -19.26 15.64 21.59
C ALA A 318 -17.81 16.09 21.23
N THR A 319 -16.80 15.57 21.94
CA THR A 319 -15.42 15.98 21.75
C THR A 319 -14.69 14.99 20.84
N ALA A 320 -14.20 15.49 19.71
CA ALA A 320 -13.33 14.75 18.82
C ALA A 320 -11.93 14.60 19.43
N ARG A 321 -11.30 13.44 19.29
CA ARG A 321 -9.94 13.15 19.74
C ARG A 321 -9.08 12.84 18.52
N PRO A 322 -7.88 13.45 18.40
CA PRO A 322 -6.99 13.19 17.27
C PRO A 322 -6.55 11.73 17.26
N LEU A 323 -6.44 11.15 16.06
CA LEU A 323 -6.09 9.77 15.84
C LEU A 323 -4.95 9.64 14.82
N ASP A 324 -3.79 9.16 15.27
CA ASP A 324 -2.68 8.78 14.41
C ASP A 324 -2.52 7.26 14.43
N VAL A 325 -3.02 6.57 13.41
CA VAL A 325 -2.89 5.11 13.29
C VAL A 325 -2.42 4.74 11.90
N ARG A 326 -1.65 3.66 11.81
CA ARG A 326 -1.42 2.96 10.54
C ARG A 326 -2.44 1.85 10.41
N LEU A 327 -3.01 1.71 9.23
CA LEU A 327 -4.09 0.77 8.98
C LEU A 327 -3.58 -0.45 8.21
N ILE A 328 -3.88 -1.63 8.74
CA ILE A 328 -3.81 -2.90 8.02
C ILE A 328 -5.22 -3.50 8.07
N SER A 329 -5.76 -3.89 6.95
CA SER A 329 -7.05 -4.58 6.86
C SER A 329 -6.89 -5.93 6.16
N ALA A 330 -7.77 -6.87 6.44
CA ALA A 330 -7.72 -8.21 5.86
C ALA A 330 -9.12 -8.73 5.53
N SER A 331 -9.22 -9.53 4.47
CA SER A 331 -10.43 -10.28 4.12
C SER A 331 -10.10 -11.56 3.36
N HIS A 332 -10.95 -12.56 3.51
CA HIS A 332 -10.95 -13.73 2.63
C HIS A 332 -11.88 -13.53 1.43
N GLN A 333 -12.82 -12.58 1.50
CA GLN A 333 -13.73 -12.23 0.41
C GLN A 333 -13.06 -11.24 -0.56
N ASP A 334 -13.48 -11.25 -1.82
CA ASP A 334 -13.10 -10.23 -2.78
C ASP A 334 -13.94 -8.97 -2.54
N LEU A 335 -13.29 -7.89 -2.09
CA LEU A 335 -13.96 -6.63 -1.81
C LEU A 335 -14.57 -5.98 -3.07
N HIS A 336 -14.02 -6.23 -4.27
CA HIS A 336 -14.64 -5.73 -5.51
C HIS A 336 -16.00 -6.37 -5.75
N VAL A 337 -16.13 -7.67 -5.47
CA VAL A 337 -17.40 -8.37 -5.53
C VAL A 337 -18.37 -7.81 -4.48
N CYS A 338 -17.88 -7.60 -3.25
CA CYS A 338 -18.71 -7.04 -2.17
C CYS A 338 -19.21 -5.62 -2.51
N VAL A 339 -18.40 -4.80 -3.19
CA VAL A 339 -18.81 -3.47 -3.66
C VAL A 339 -19.88 -3.60 -4.75
N ALA A 340 -19.67 -4.47 -5.73
CA ALA A 340 -20.64 -4.68 -6.81
C ALA A 340 -22.01 -5.20 -6.29
N GLU A 341 -22.01 -5.97 -5.21
CA GLU A 341 -23.21 -6.48 -4.54
C GLU A 341 -23.82 -5.49 -3.55
N GLY A 342 -23.24 -4.32 -3.34
CA GLY A 342 -23.70 -3.30 -2.40
C GLY A 342 -23.50 -3.66 -0.91
N ARG A 343 -22.68 -4.67 -0.61
CA ARG A 343 -22.34 -5.09 0.77
C ARG A 343 -21.16 -4.33 1.35
N PHE A 344 -20.37 -3.68 0.49
CA PHE A 344 -19.23 -2.86 0.88
C PHE A 344 -19.25 -1.54 0.13
N ARG A 345 -18.88 -0.44 0.81
CA ARG A 345 -18.86 0.90 0.20
C ARG A 345 -17.60 1.09 -0.64
N GLU A 346 -17.78 1.61 -1.83
CA GLU A 346 -16.70 1.89 -2.79
C GLU A 346 -15.70 2.92 -2.24
N ASP A 347 -16.20 3.98 -1.58
CA ASP A 347 -15.36 5.03 -1.00
C ASP A 347 -14.44 4.49 0.11
N LEU A 348 -14.96 3.65 1.00
CA LEU A 348 -14.15 2.98 2.02
C LEU A 348 -13.14 2.02 1.40
N PHE A 349 -13.54 1.26 0.35
CA PHE A 349 -12.63 0.37 -0.35
C PHE A 349 -11.38 1.10 -0.84
N TYR A 350 -11.53 2.22 -1.57
CA TYR A 350 -10.39 3.00 -2.04
C TYR A 350 -9.56 3.60 -0.89
N ARG A 351 -10.16 3.87 0.25
CA ARG A 351 -9.44 4.40 1.41
C ARG A 351 -8.58 3.36 2.12
N ILE A 352 -8.99 2.08 2.17
CA ILE A 352 -8.29 1.00 2.88
C ILE A 352 -7.39 0.14 1.98
N ALA A 353 -7.65 0.08 0.68
CA ALA A 353 -6.94 -0.76 -0.28
C ALA A 353 -5.78 -0.01 -0.98
N GLY A 354 -5.02 0.81 -0.24
CA GLY A 354 -3.89 1.57 -0.79
C GLY A 354 -2.77 0.68 -1.35
N PHE A 355 -2.48 -0.44 -0.70
CA PHE A 355 -1.56 -1.47 -1.20
C PHE A 355 -2.10 -2.86 -0.88
N ALA A 356 -2.52 -3.58 -1.91
CA ALA A 356 -3.04 -4.94 -1.77
C ALA A 356 -1.92 -5.99 -1.79
N VAL A 357 -1.97 -6.92 -0.84
CA VAL A 357 -1.08 -8.08 -0.72
C VAL A 357 -1.91 -9.34 -0.80
N GLN A 358 -1.63 -10.16 -1.80
CA GLN A 358 -2.24 -11.49 -1.93
C GLN A 358 -1.41 -12.51 -1.15
N LEU A 359 -1.98 -13.14 -0.14
CA LEU A 359 -1.36 -14.25 0.56
C LEU A 359 -1.72 -15.58 -0.14
N PRO A 360 -0.72 -16.32 -0.62
CA PRO A 360 -0.99 -17.59 -1.30
C PRO A 360 -1.53 -18.63 -0.33
N PRO A 361 -2.44 -19.50 -0.76
CA PRO A 361 -2.87 -20.65 0.03
C PRO A 361 -1.69 -21.61 0.26
N LEU A 362 -1.78 -22.41 1.34
CA LEU A 362 -0.68 -23.30 1.74
C LEU A 362 -0.24 -24.25 0.63
N ARG A 363 -1.19 -24.76 -0.18
CA ARG A 363 -0.90 -25.64 -1.33
C ARG A 363 0.02 -25.04 -2.38
N GLU A 364 0.07 -23.71 -2.48
CA GLU A 364 0.87 -22.98 -3.48
C GLU A 364 2.21 -22.44 -2.92
N ARG A 365 2.42 -22.53 -1.62
CA ARG A 365 3.64 -22.03 -1.00
C ARG A 365 4.84 -22.93 -1.27
N SER A 366 5.97 -22.32 -1.60
CA SER A 366 7.23 -23.04 -1.84
C SER A 366 7.96 -23.43 -0.53
N ASP A 367 7.64 -22.76 0.57
CA ASP A 367 8.29 -22.92 1.87
C ASP A 367 7.51 -23.83 2.85
N LYS A 368 6.61 -24.69 2.35
CA LYS A 368 5.78 -25.60 3.17
C LYS A 368 6.60 -26.41 4.20
N GLY A 369 7.73 -26.96 3.76
CA GLY A 369 8.57 -27.79 4.63
C GLY A 369 9.14 -27.03 5.81
N ARG A 370 9.58 -25.79 5.57
CA ARG A 370 10.11 -24.90 6.60
C ARG A 370 9.01 -24.44 7.56
N LEU A 371 7.84 -24.11 7.00
CA LEU A 371 6.67 -23.74 7.78
C LEU A 371 6.23 -24.90 8.71
N LEU A 372 6.21 -26.12 8.19
CA LEU A 372 5.89 -27.32 8.97
C LEU A 372 6.87 -27.48 10.14
N ASP A 373 8.19 -27.36 9.90
CA ASP A 373 9.21 -27.46 10.94
C ASP A 373 9.08 -26.35 12.00
N LEU A 374 8.72 -25.13 11.60
CA LEU A 374 8.47 -24.03 12.52
C LEU A 374 7.26 -24.31 13.40
N LEU A 375 6.13 -24.67 12.79
CA LEU A 375 4.89 -24.98 13.52
C LEU A 375 5.06 -26.18 14.46
N LEU A 376 5.77 -27.23 14.03
CA LEU A 376 6.05 -28.40 14.87
C LEU A 376 6.85 -28.00 16.12
N ARG A 377 7.85 -27.13 15.98
CA ARG A 377 8.63 -26.64 17.12
C ARG A 377 7.78 -25.80 18.08
N GLU A 378 6.90 -24.95 17.55
CA GLU A 378 5.99 -24.13 18.35
C GLU A 378 5.02 -25.01 19.14
N GLU A 379 4.36 -25.98 18.49
CA GLU A 379 3.38 -26.85 19.14
C GLU A 379 4.03 -27.87 20.11
N ALA A 380 5.27 -28.28 19.84
CA ALA A 380 6.03 -29.15 20.74
C ALA A 380 6.48 -28.46 22.04
N ALA A 381 6.42 -27.12 22.14
CA ALA A 381 6.72 -26.33 23.33
C ALA A 381 8.02 -26.73 24.06
N GLY A 382 9.08 -27.07 23.30
CA GLY A 382 10.38 -27.52 23.84
C GLY A 382 10.53 -29.03 23.99
N ALA A 383 9.48 -29.83 23.85
CA ALA A 383 9.58 -31.28 23.77
C ALA A 383 10.28 -31.73 22.47
N ARG A 384 11.04 -32.80 22.54
CA ARG A 384 11.67 -33.38 21.34
C ARG A 384 10.69 -34.31 20.63
N VAL A 385 9.92 -33.75 19.71
CA VAL A 385 9.02 -34.53 18.83
C VAL A 385 9.66 -34.75 17.47
N ARG A 386 9.65 -35.99 16.99
CA ARG A 386 10.15 -36.39 15.66
C ARG A 386 9.01 -36.95 14.81
N LEU A 387 8.88 -36.46 13.59
CA LEU A 387 8.00 -37.05 12.59
C LEU A 387 8.77 -38.13 11.83
N ASP A 388 8.19 -39.33 11.66
CA ASP A 388 8.71 -40.31 10.75
C ASP A 388 8.71 -39.76 9.30
N ALA A 389 9.64 -40.24 8.45
CA ALA A 389 9.81 -39.71 7.09
C ALA A 389 8.51 -39.76 6.29
N GLY A 390 7.78 -40.86 6.35
CA GLY A 390 6.49 -41.02 5.66
C GLY A 390 5.40 -40.09 6.19
N VAL A 391 5.41 -39.73 7.49
CA VAL A 391 4.48 -38.76 8.08
C VAL A 391 4.73 -37.37 7.48
N ARG A 392 6.02 -36.98 7.42
CA ARG A 392 6.42 -35.68 6.87
C ARG A 392 6.01 -35.53 5.39
N GLU A 393 6.30 -36.54 4.59
CA GLU A 393 5.94 -36.56 3.16
C GLU A 393 4.43 -36.43 2.97
N ARG A 394 3.65 -37.19 3.73
CA ARG A 394 2.19 -37.16 3.65
C ARG A 394 1.59 -35.83 4.10
N LEU A 395 2.13 -35.18 5.15
CA LEU A 395 1.73 -33.84 5.56
C LEU A 395 2.02 -32.77 4.48
N LEU A 396 3.15 -32.89 3.77
CA LEU A 396 3.54 -31.97 2.70
C LEU A 396 2.71 -32.18 1.42
N ALA A 397 2.24 -33.38 1.16
CA ALA A 397 1.42 -33.73 0.00
C ALA A 397 -0.04 -33.28 0.15
N GLN A 398 -0.54 -33.08 1.37
CA GLN A 398 -1.92 -32.70 1.62
C GLN A 398 -2.28 -31.30 1.07
N PRO A 399 -3.49 -31.13 0.52
CA PRO A 399 -3.93 -29.85 -0.07
C PRO A 399 -4.25 -28.78 0.97
N TRP A 400 -4.52 -29.14 2.22
CA TRP A 400 -4.83 -28.24 3.35
C TRP A 400 -5.87 -27.17 3.00
N PRO A 401 -7.16 -27.49 2.77
CA PRO A 401 -8.17 -26.48 2.47
C PRO A 401 -8.36 -25.43 3.58
N GLY A 402 -8.09 -25.78 4.85
CA GLY A 402 -8.04 -24.85 5.98
C GLY A 402 -6.68 -24.20 6.18
N ASN A 403 -5.76 -24.35 5.22
CA ASN A 403 -4.44 -23.73 5.19
C ASN A 403 -3.59 -23.95 6.45
N VAL A 404 -2.87 -22.95 6.90
CA VAL A 404 -1.97 -23.01 8.07
C VAL A 404 -2.73 -23.32 9.36
N ARG A 405 -3.97 -22.85 9.50
CA ARG A 405 -4.82 -23.13 10.67
C ARG A 405 -5.09 -24.62 10.81
N GLN A 406 -5.46 -25.28 9.72
CA GLN A 406 -5.71 -26.73 9.71
C GLN A 406 -4.42 -27.53 9.97
N LEU A 407 -3.32 -27.16 9.31
CA LEU A 407 -2.01 -27.78 9.54
C LEU A 407 -1.59 -27.67 10.99
N ARG A 408 -1.70 -26.49 11.62
CA ARG A 408 -1.37 -26.24 13.02
C ARG A 408 -2.21 -27.11 13.97
N THR A 409 -3.52 -27.20 13.73
CA THR A 409 -4.41 -28.07 14.52
C THR A 409 -4.00 -29.53 14.40
N CYS A 410 -3.72 -30.01 13.19
CA CYS A 410 -3.25 -31.37 12.97
C CYS A 410 -1.93 -31.64 13.72
N LEU A 411 -0.94 -30.75 13.60
CA LEU A 411 0.34 -30.88 14.30
C LEU A 411 0.18 -30.87 15.82
N ARG A 412 -0.68 -30.02 16.36
CA ARG A 412 -1.00 -29.98 17.80
C ARG A 412 -1.54 -31.33 18.29
N THR A 413 -2.46 -31.91 17.53
CA THR A 413 -3.01 -33.24 17.86
C THR A 413 -1.96 -34.33 17.74
N LEU A 414 -1.15 -34.33 16.68
CA LEU A 414 -0.07 -35.30 16.49
C LEU A 414 0.99 -35.21 17.65
N VAL A 415 1.32 -34.01 18.04
CA VAL A 415 2.24 -33.80 19.19
C VAL A 415 1.64 -34.32 20.49
N ALA A 416 0.34 -34.18 20.71
CA ALA A 416 -0.36 -34.70 21.89
C ALA A 416 -0.47 -36.24 21.90
N LEU A 417 -0.56 -36.86 20.73
CA LEU A 417 -0.64 -38.31 20.57
C LEU A 417 0.75 -38.98 20.54
N ALA A 418 1.84 -38.20 20.35
CA ALA A 418 3.20 -38.72 20.20
C ALA A 418 3.65 -39.51 21.40
N LEU A 419 3.75 -40.82 21.27
CA LEU A 419 4.31 -41.70 22.25
C LEU A 419 5.87 -41.60 22.23
N GLU A 420 6.49 -41.41 23.39
CA GLU A 420 7.95 -41.23 23.51
C GLU A 420 8.55 -40.13 22.58
N GLY A 421 7.73 -39.12 22.20
CA GLY A 421 8.15 -38.07 21.32
C GLY A 421 8.28 -38.47 19.84
N ARG A 422 7.64 -39.53 19.41
CA ARG A 422 7.65 -40.04 18.03
C ARG A 422 6.24 -40.03 17.46
N VAL A 423 6.06 -39.55 16.26
CA VAL A 423 4.81 -39.56 15.52
C VAL A 423 4.92 -40.55 14.36
N THR A 424 4.00 -41.49 14.30
CA THR A 424 3.97 -42.60 13.32
C THR A 424 2.92 -42.32 12.23
N LEU A 425 2.94 -43.15 11.18
CA LEU A 425 1.91 -43.08 10.10
C LEU A 425 0.52 -43.49 10.61
N ASP A 426 0.43 -44.33 11.63
CA ASP A 426 -0.84 -44.78 12.20
C ASP A 426 -1.52 -43.59 12.93
N ASP A 427 -0.75 -42.83 13.72
CA ASP A 427 -1.24 -41.61 14.38
C ASP A 427 -1.81 -40.59 13.32
N LEU A 428 -1.12 -40.50 12.19
CA LEU A 428 -1.58 -39.62 11.10
C LEU A 428 -2.83 -40.16 10.40
N ALA A 429 -2.94 -41.46 10.23
CA ALA A 429 -4.07 -42.09 9.55
C ALA A 429 -5.39 -41.95 10.33
N GLU A 430 -5.32 -41.82 11.65
CA GLU A 430 -6.48 -41.53 12.50
C GLU A 430 -7.01 -40.10 12.28
N LEU A 431 -6.11 -39.14 12.00
CA LEU A 431 -6.47 -37.72 11.83
C LEU A 431 -6.77 -37.34 10.38
N LEU A 432 -6.07 -37.95 9.44
CA LEU A 432 -6.23 -37.73 8.02
C LEU A 432 -6.63 -39.05 7.37
N PRO A 433 -7.92 -39.31 7.18
CA PRO A 433 -8.35 -40.52 6.48
C PRO A 433 -7.65 -40.59 5.13
N ALA A 434 -7.29 -41.82 4.74
CA ALA A 434 -6.64 -42.07 3.44
C ALA A 434 -7.45 -41.38 2.36
N GLU A 435 -6.78 -40.59 1.51
CA GLU A 435 -7.45 -40.00 0.34
C GLU A 435 -8.23 -41.13 -0.38
N PRO A 436 -9.52 -40.89 -0.69
CA PRO A 436 -10.12 -41.66 -1.74
C PRO A 436 -9.23 -41.39 -2.97
N ALA A 437 -8.64 -42.45 -3.52
CA ALA A 437 -7.77 -42.42 -4.69
C ALA A 437 -8.30 -41.38 -5.70
N THR A 438 -7.41 -40.44 -6.07
CA THR A 438 -7.54 -39.49 -7.20
C THR A 438 -8.94 -39.42 -7.82
N VAL A 439 -9.82 -38.67 -7.26
CA VAL A 439 -10.96 -38.13 -7.98
C VAL A 439 -10.40 -36.95 -8.77
N ALA A 440 -10.05 -37.24 -10.04
CA ALA A 440 -10.02 -36.18 -11.06
C ALA A 440 -11.24 -35.30 -10.82
N LEU A 441 -11.03 -33.98 -10.81
CA LEU A 441 -12.03 -32.90 -10.64
C LEU A 441 -13.48 -33.44 -10.71
N ALA A 442 -13.97 -33.99 -9.59
CA ALA A 442 -15.33 -34.47 -9.53
C ALA A 442 -16.21 -33.21 -9.48
N GLU A 443 -16.78 -32.91 -10.62
CA GLU A 443 -18.02 -32.17 -10.71
C GLU A 443 -18.87 -32.54 -9.48
N ASN A 444 -19.32 -31.56 -8.76
CA ASN A 444 -20.18 -31.63 -7.57
C ASN A 444 -21.08 -32.92 -7.66
N PRO A 445 -20.98 -33.90 -6.75
CA PRO A 445 -21.71 -35.19 -6.86
C PRO A 445 -23.23 -35.00 -7.01
N LEU A 446 -23.78 -33.90 -6.42
CA LEU A 446 -25.15 -33.49 -6.63
C LEU A 446 -25.38 -33.00 -8.07
N GLY A 447 -24.41 -32.27 -8.66
CA GLY A 447 -24.49 -31.82 -10.06
C GLY A 447 -24.41 -32.95 -11.08
N VAL A 448 -23.58 -33.96 -10.84
CA VAL A 448 -23.50 -35.17 -11.70
C VAL A 448 -24.79 -35.97 -11.63
N SER A 449 -25.34 -36.20 -10.44
CA SER A 449 -26.64 -36.84 -10.23
C SER A 449 -27.77 -36.04 -10.87
N GLU A 450 -27.78 -34.73 -10.73
CA GLU A 450 -28.78 -33.82 -11.30
C GLU A 450 -28.67 -33.83 -12.85
N ARG A 451 -27.48 -33.74 -13.40
CA ARG A 451 -27.22 -33.81 -14.84
C ARG A 451 -27.73 -35.15 -15.44
N GLN A 452 -27.41 -36.28 -14.79
CA GLN A 452 -27.85 -37.59 -15.21
C GLN A 452 -29.38 -37.73 -15.18
N THR A 453 -30.02 -37.24 -14.11
CA THR A 453 -31.47 -37.23 -13.97
C THR A 453 -32.14 -36.35 -15.04
N LEU A 454 -31.60 -35.18 -15.33
CA LEU A 454 -32.07 -34.28 -16.38
C LEU A 454 -31.98 -34.92 -17.77
N LEU A 455 -30.83 -35.54 -18.07
CA LEU A 455 -30.63 -36.26 -19.35
C LEU A 455 -31.64 -37.38 -19.54
N THR A 456 -31.77 -38.26 -18.53
CA THR A 456 -32.72 -39.40 -18.58
C THR A 456 -34.15 -38.93 -18.77
N LEU A 457 -34.57 -37.88 -18.08
CA LEU A 457 -35.96 -37.35 -18.19
C LEU A 457 -36.20 -36.68 -19.55
N ILE A 458 -35.21 -35.96 -20.09
CA ILE A 458 -35.35 -35.24 -21.36
C ILE A 458 -35.40 -36.25 -22.53
N GLU A 459 -34.60 -37.26 -22.47
CA GLU A 459 -34.58 -38.35 -23.49
C GLU A 459 -35.90 -39.16 -23.42
N ALA A 460 -36.38 -39.51 -22.23
CA ALA A 460 -37.65 -40.23 -22.04
C ALA A 460 -38.87 -39.43 -22.53
N GLU A 461 -38.82 -38.11 -22.43
CA GLU A 461 -39.91 -37.22 -22.86
C GLU A 461 -39.66 -36.62 -24.25
N HIS A 462 -38.74 -37.19 -25.04
CA HIS A 462 -38.40 -36.79 -26.42
C HIS A 462 -38.18 -35.26 -26.59
N TRP A 463 -37.49 -34.63 -25.62
CA TRP A 463 -37.19 -33.19 -25.62
C TRP A 463 -38.42 -32.27 -25.49
N HIS A 464 -39.56 -32.80 -24.98
CA HIS A 464 -40.72 -31.98 -24.65
C HIS A 464 -40.54 -31.22 -23.34
N ILE A 465 -39.93 -30.04 -23.44
CA ILE A 465 -39.55 -29.17 -22.29
C ILE A 465 -40.72 -28.90 -21.33
N ALA A 466 -41.93 -28.76 -21.89
CA ALA A 466 -43.12 -28.50 -21.06
C ALA A 466 -43.48 -29.68 -20.14
N HIS A 467 -43.37 -30.91 -20.65
CA HIS A 467 -43.63 -32.14 -19.90
C HIS A 467 -42.55 -32.39 -18.86
N VAL A 468 -41.27 -32.22 -19.22
CA VAL A 468 -40.15 -32.38 -18.30
C VAL A 468 -40.26 -31.39 -17.14
N ALA A 469 -40.55 -30.10 -17.42
CA ALA A 469 -40.74 -29.06 -16.37
C ALA A 469 -41.89 -29.41 -15.43
N SER A 470 -43.02 -29.86 -15.98
CA SER A 470 -44.18 -30.28 -15.19
C SER A 470 -43.87 -31.48 -14.27
N ARG A 471 -43.12 -32.45 -14.79
CA ARG A 471 -42.75 -33.69 -14.08
C ARG A 471 -41.71 -33.43 -12.98
N LEU A 472 -40.87 -32.41 -13.16
CA LEU A 472 -39.90 -31.95 -12.17
C LEU A 472 -40.49 -30.93 -11.19
N GLY A 473 -41.75 -30.48 -11.38
CA GLY A 473 -42.38 -29.48 -10.53
C GLY A 473 -41.74 -28.09 -10.61
N ILE A 474 -41.06 -27.76 -11.74
CA ILE A 474 -40.33 -26.48 -11.89
C ILE A 474 -40.84 -25.69 -13.11
N SER A 475 -40.58 -24.40 -13.16
CA SER A 475 -40.92 -23.58 -14.33
C SER A 475 -40.02 -23.92 -15.54
N ARG A 476 -40.54 -23.71 -16.76
CA ARG A 476 -39.80 -23.88 -18.01
C ARG A 476 -38.49 -23.04 -18.01
N ASN A 477 -38.55 -21.82 -17.50
CA ASN A 477 -37.37 -20.97 -17.41
C ASN A 477 -36.31 -21.53 -16.46
N THR A 478 -36.71 -22.11 -15.34
CA THR A 478 -35.83 -22.80 -14.40
C THR A 478 -35.18 -24.02 -15.05
N LEU A 479 -35.96 -24.79 -15.82
CA LEU A 479 -35.42 -25.93 -16.56
C LEU A 479 -34.38 -25.50 -17.62
N TYR A 480 -34.66 -24.46 -18.42
CA TYR A 480 -33.71 -23.93 -19.39
C TYR A 480 -32.40 -23.44 -18.74
N ARG A 481 -32.49 -22.79 -17.55
CA ARG A 481 -31.31 -22.37 -16.81
C ARG A 481 -30.48 -23.55 -16.34
N LYS A 482 -31.13 -24.61 -15.84
CA LYS A 482 -30.44 -25.87 -15.43
C LYS A 482 -29.79 -26.59 -16.61
N LEU A 483 -30.47 -26.70 -17.75
CA LEU A 483 -29.92 -27.29 -18.97
C LEU A 483 -28.66 -26.57 -19.46
N ARG A 484 -28.69 -25.19 -19.46
CA ARG A 484 -27.51 -24.38 -19.79
C ARG A 484 -26.38 -24.57 -18.78
N HIS A 485 -26.70 -24.65 -17.50
CA HIS A 485 -25.71 -24.84 -16.43
C HIS A 485 -24.98 -26.17 -16.56
N HIS A 486 -25.70 -27.24 -16.97
CA HIS A 486 -25.14 -28.58 -17.18
C HIS A 486 -24.64 -28.83 -18.61
N GLY A 487 -24.65 -27.84 -19.50
CA GLY A 487 -24.19 -27.98 -20.89
C GLY A 487 -25.01 -28.97 -21.73
N ILE A 488 -26.31 -29.14 -21.41
CA ILE A 488 -27.20 -30.08 -22.13
C ILE A 488 -27.88 -29.29 -23.26
N SER A 489 -27.58 -29.66 -24.50
CA SER A 489 -28.19 -29.14 -25.73
C SER A 489 -28.89 -30.27 -26.52
N ARG A 490 -29.94 -29.91 -27.24
CA ARG A 490 -30.65 -30.87 -28.12
C ARG A 490 -29.71 -31.33 -29.20
N PRO A 491 -29.53 -32.65 -29.40
CA PRO A 491 -28.82 -33.18 -30.57
C PRO A 491 -29.55 -32.76 -31.84
N GLY A 492 -28.83 -32.27 -32.83
CA GLY A 492 -29.35 -31.75 -34.10
C GLY A 492 -30.03 -32.82 -34.95
#